data_89ec27c48c7bb5f35ce13f5ee00c162d
#
_entry.id   89ec27c48c7bb5f35ce13f5ee00c162d
#
_cell.length_a   1.000
_cell.length_b   1.000
_cell.length_c   1.000
_cell.angle_alpha   90.00
_cell.angle_beta   90.00
_cell.angle_gamma   90.00
#
_symmetry.space_group_name_H-M   'P 1'
#
loop_
_entity.id
_entity.type
_entity.pdbx_description
1 polymer ?
#
loop_
_entity_poly.entity_id
_entity_poly.type
_entity_poly.pdbx_seq_one_letter_code
_entity_poly.pdbx_strand_id
1 'polypeptide(L)'
;MTEAQRPRLAYHLTEGDGPTIVFLPGYASDMSGTKALALEAWAREHGRAFLRFDYAGCGESEGKFEDQSLTDWRDDALAMIDHAVEGPVVLVGSSMSGWIMLLAALARPDRVVGMVGIAAAPDFTDWGFSQPEKLYILQYNKLERANPYGTAPTVYTRRFWQAGEASRLMHGPIAIDCPVRLIHGQRDPDVPWAQSVRLAELIRSDDVQVTLVKDGDHRLSREADIALLTRIVGDLLP
;
A
#
# COMPACT_ATOMS: atom_id res chain seq x y z
N MET A 1 -14.86 -16.43 24.36
CA MET A 1 -14.35 -15.14 23.85
C MET A 1 -15.21 -14.84 22.62
N THR A 2 -16.06 -13.82 22.70
CA THR A 2 -16.86 -13.36 21.56
C THR A 2 -15.88 -12.87 20.47
N GLU A 3 -16.00 -13.39 19.23
CA GLU A 3 -15.35 -12.79 18.06
C GLU A 3 -15.75 -11.31 18.06
N ALA A 4 -14.79 -10.45 18.32
CA ALA A 4 -15.00 -9.02 18.13
C ALA A 4 -15.33 -8.84 16.64
N GLN A 5 -16.55 -8.40 16.36
CA GLN A 5 -17.01 -8.20 14.99
C GLN A 5 -16.07 -7.20 14.33
N ARG A 6 -15.40 -7.61 13.23
CA ARG A 6 -14.49 -6.73 12.49
C ARG A 6 -15.26 -5.50 11.99
N PRO A 7 -14.63 -4.32 11.94
CA PRO A 7 -15.24 -3.13 11.35
C PRO A 7 -15.72 -3.41 9.93
N ARG A 8 -16.87 -2.87 9.55
CA ARG A 8 -17.35 -2.95 8.17
C ARG A 8 -16.48 -2.05 7.30
N LEU A 9 -15.92 -2.62 6.24
CA LEU A 9 -15.10 -1.89 5.28
C LEU A 9 -15.96 -1.34 4.14
N ALA A 10 -15.72 -0.07 3.78
CA ALA A 10 -16.28 0.54 2.60
C ALA A 10 -15.42 0.22 1.38
N TYR A 11 -16.04 -0.15 0.27
CA TYR A 11 -15.34 -0.45 -0.97
C TYR A 11 -16.19 -0.18 -2.20
N HIS A 12 -15.52 -0.02 -3.34
CA HIS A 12 -16.13 0.01 -4.66
C HIS A 12 -15.51 -1.07 -5.53
N LEU A 13 -16.35 -1.92 -6.09
CA LEU A 13 -15.97 -2.95 -7.04
C LEU A 13 -16.49 -2.55 -8.43
N THR A 14 -15.58 -2.41 -9.39
CA THR A 14 -15.89 -2.31 -10.81
C THR A 14 -15.74 -3.70 -11.41
N GLU A 15 -16.82 -4.22 -11.98
CA GLU A 15 -16.80 -5.49 -12.69
C GLU A 15 -16.00 -5.39 -13.99
N GLY A 16 -15.38 -6.49 -14.39
CA GLY A 16 -14.57 -6.56 -15.61
C GLY A 16 -13.85 -7.90 -15.73
N ASP A 17 -13.03 -8.03 -16.76
CA ASP A 17 -12.29 -9.24 -17.08
C ASP A 17 -10.89 -9.27 -16.47
N GLY A 18 -10.33 -10.49 -16.37
CA GLY A 18 -8.95 -10.77 -15.95
C GLY A 18 -8.74 -10.71 -14.43
N PRO A 19 -7.47 -10.69 -13.98
CA PRO A 19 -7.16 -10.49 -12.58
C PRO A 19 -7.73 -9.16 -12.07
N THR A 20 -8.38 -9.18 -10.89
CA THR A 20 -8.87 -7.94 -10.28
C THR A 20 -7.71 -7.08 -9.81
N ILE A 21 -7.68 -5.83 -10.26
CA ILE A 21 -6.73 -4.83 -9.75
C ILE A 21 -7.24 -4.35 -8.40
N VAL A 22 -6.47 -4.57 -7.32
CA VAL A 22 -6.82 -4.14 -5.96
C VAL A 22 -5.93 -2.98 -5.56
N PHE A 23 -6.51 -1.80 -5.39
CA PHE A 23 -5.80 -0.61 -4.95
C PHE A 23 -5.79 -0.50 -3.42
N LEU A 24 -4.60 -0.37 -2.86
CA LEU A 24 -4.30 -0.27 -1.44
C LEU A 24 -3.85 1.17 -1.13
N PRO A 25 -4.67 2.00 -0.46
CA PRO A 25 -4.33 3.41 -0.17
C PRO A 25 -3.19 3.55 0.84
N GLY A 26 -2.50 4.69 0.82
CA GLY A 26 -1.39 4.98 1.74
C GLY A 26 -1.82 5.25 3.17
N TYR A 27 -0.86 5.51 4.05
CA TYR A 27 -1.09 5.87 5.47
C TYR A 27 -1.97 7.12 5.58
N ALA A 28 -3.02 7.05 6.41
CA ALA A 28 -3.98 8.14 6.61
C ALA A 28 -4.60 8.68 5.30
N SER A 29 -4.75 7.80 4.30
CA SER A 29 -5.38 8.08 3.00
C SER A 29 -6.65 7.28 2.85
N ASP A 30 -7.39 7.55 1.78
CA ASP A 30 -8.65 6.89 1.47
C ASP A 30 -8.71 6.43 -0.01
N MET A 31 -9.76 5.70 -0.34
CA MET A 31 -10.01 5.13 -1.66
C MET A 31 -10.45 6.15 -2.72
N SER A 32 -10.68 7.43 -2.34
CA SER A 32 -11.08 8.52 -3.25
C SER A 32 -9.89 9.35 -3.75
N GLY A 33 -8.65 8.94 -3.41
CA GLY A 33 -7.44 9.61 -3.87
C GLY A 33 -7.25 9.55 -5.38
N THR A 34 -6.53 10.54 -5.94
CA THR A 34 -6.32 10.73 -7.40
C THR A 34 -5.90 9.45 -8.12
N LYS A 35 -4.95 8.67 -7.56
CA LYS A 35 -4.45 7.43 -8.16
C LYS A 35 -5.53 6.33 -8.20
N ALA A 36 -6.30 6.18 -7.13
CA ALA A 36 -7.36 5.18 -7.04
C ALA A 36 -8.45 5.44 -8.08
N LEU A 37 -8.93 6.70 -8.16
CA LEU A 37 -9.96 7.10 -9.12
C LEU A 37 -9.47 7.02 -10.57
N ALA A 38 -8.23 7.40 -10.84
CA ALA A 38 -7.66 7.32 -12.18
C ALA A 38 -7.49 5.87 -12.65
N LEU A 39 -7.04 4.98 -11.77
CA LEU A 39 -6.94 3.55 -12.08
C LEU A 39 -8.31 2.89 -12.26
N GLU A 40 -9.31 3.26 -11.44
CA GLU A 40 -10.69 2.79 -11.64
C GLU A 40 -11.26 3.24 -12.99
N ALA A 41 -11.06 4.51 -13.36
CA ALA A 41 -11.52 5.04 -14.64
C ALA A 41 -10.85 4.31 -15.81
N TRP A 42 -9.52 4.11 -15.74
CA TRP A 42 -8.76 3.35 -16.72
C TRP A 42 -9.24 1.89 -16.81
N ALA A 43 -9.43 1.23 -15.67
CA ALA A 43 -9.92 -0.15 -15.63
C ALA A 43 -11.29 -0.29 -16.28
N ARG A 44 -12.21 0.63 -15.98
CA ARG A 44 -13.56 0.68 -16.61
C ARG A 44 -13.48 0.89 -18.12
N GLU A 45 -12.61 1.77 -18.60
CA GLU A 45 -12.41 2.02 -20.03
C GLU A 45 -11.87 0.79 -20.77
N HIS A 46 -11.04 -0.03 -20.08
CA HIS A 46 -10.40 -1.23 -20.65
C HIS A 46 -11.14 -2.53 -20.28
N GLY A 47 -12.35 -2.45 -19.70
CA GLY A 47 -13.14 -3.62 -19.32
C GLY A 47 -12.48 -4.50 -18.25
N ARG A 48 -11.65 -3.93 -17.38
CA ARG A 48 -10.90 -4.65 -16.34
C ARG A 48 -11.59 -4.57 -14.98
N ALA A 49 -11.54 -5.66 -14.21
CA ALA A 49 -12.03 -5.67 -12.84
C ALA A 49 -11.13 -4.84 -11.92
N PHE A 50 -11.75 -4.00 -11.07
CA PHE A 50 -11.02 -3.10 -10.17
C PHE A 50 -11.71 -2.99 -8.82
N LEU A 51 -10.92 -3.10 -7.74
CA LEU A 51 -11.37 -2.89 -6.36
C LEU A 51 -10.57 -1.75 -5.71
N ARG A 52 -11.27 -0.79 -5.12
CA ARG A 52 -10.71 0.17 -4.16
C ARG A 52 -11.51 0.13 -2.87
N PHE A 53 -10.86 0.30 -1.74
CA PHE A 53 -11.50 0.24 -0.43
C PHE A 53 -10.79 1.13 0.57
N ASP A 54 -11.45 1.40 1.67
CA ASP A 54 -10.89 2.08 2.83
C ASP A 54 -10.54 1.07 3.92
N TYR A 55 -9.34 1.21 4.49
CA TYR A 55 -8.98 0.46 5.69
C TYR A 55 -9.87 0.85 6.89
N ALA A 56 -10.00 -0.04 7.85
CA ALA A 56 -10.68 0.26 9.11
C ALA A 56 -10.15 1.55 9.74
N GLY A 57 -11.07 2.43 10.12
CA GLY A 57 -10.76 3.75 10.66
C GLY A 57 -10.30 4.81 9.65
N CYS A 58 -10.34 4.52 8.35
CA CYS A 58 -10.06 5.45 7.25
C CYS A 58 -11.31 5.68 6.41
N GLY A 59 -11.39 6.85 5.75
CA GLY A 59 -12.43 7.19 4.80
C GLY A 59 -13.85 6.90 5.28
N GLU A 60 -14.58 6.05 4.56
CA GLU A 60 -15.96 5.65 4.86
C GLU A 60 -16.07 4.33 5.65
N SER A 61 -14.94 3.68 5.96
CA SER A 61 -14.90 2.47 6.76
C SER A 61 -15.13 2.74 8.25
N GLU A 62 -15.77 1.78 8.93
CA GLU A 62 -15.97 1.86 10.37
C GLU A 62 -14.65 1.74 11.14
N GLY A 63 -14.70 2.09 12.43
CA GLY A 63 -13.55 2.01 13.34
C GLY A 63 -12.94 3.37 13.64
N LYS A 64 -11.82 3.36 14.38
CA LYS A 64 -11.03 4.55 14.68
C LYS A 64 -9.61 4.33 14.20
N PHE A 65 -9.05 5.31 13.52
CA PHE A 65 -7.70 5.26 12.96
C PHE A 65 -6.63 4.90 14.01
N GLU A 66 -6.68 5.54 15.17
CA GLU A 66 -5.71 5.34 16.25
C GLU A 66 -5.79 3.95 16.91
N ASP A 67 -6.90 3.23 16.73
CA ASP A 67 -7.07 1.86 17.22
C ASP A 67 -6.49 0.81 16.27
N GLN A 68 -6.08 1.20 15.08
CA GLN A 68 -5.58 0.29 14.05
C GLN A 68 -4.05 0.16 14.07
N SER A 69 -3.58 -0.94 13.53
CA SER A 69 -2.17 -1.24 13.33
C SER A 69 -1.89 -1.69 11.90
N LEU A 70 -0.62 -1.82 11.54
CA LEU A 70 -0.21 -2.34 10.24
C LEU A 70 -0.81 -3.74 9.95
N THR A 71 -0.87 -4.59 10.99
CA THR A 71 -1.41 -5.94 10.86
C THR A 71 -2.94 -5.96 10.75
N ASP A 72 -3.65 -5.02 11.39
CA ASP A 72 -5.09 -4.88 11.21
C ASP A 72 -5.40 -4.50 9.75
N TRP A 73 -4.69 -3.52 9.19
CA TRP A 73 -4.85 -3.11 7.80
C TRP A 73 -4.39 -4.17 6.77
N ARG A 74 -3.36 -4.96 7.09
CA ARG A 74 -3.04 -6.17 6.30
C ARG A 74 -4.23 -7.13 6.28
N ASP A 75 -4.85 -7.36 7.43
CA ASP A 75 -5.98 -8.28 7.54
C ASP A 75 -7.23 -7.75 6.84
N ASP A 76 -7.42 -6.42 6.78
CA ASP A 76 -8.44 -5.77 5.97
C ASP A 76 -8.19 -6.03 4.46
N ALA A 77 -6.94 -5.85 4.01
CA ALA A 77 -6.58 -6.16 2.62
C ALA A 77 -6.84 -7.63 2.28
N LEU A 78 -6.48 -8.56 3.19
CA LEU A 78 -6.76 -9.98 3.03
C LEU A 78 -8.26 -10.27 2.99
N ALA A 79 -9.07 -9.62 3.84
CA ALA A 79 -10.51 -9.77 3.83
C ALA A 79 -11.12 -9.31 2.48
N MET A 80 -10.62 -8.21 1.90
CA MET A 80 -11.05 -7.76 0.58
C MET A 80 -10.66 -8.75 -0.53
N ILE A 81 -9.44 -9.29 -0.50
CA ILE A 81 -8.97 -10.30 -1.46
C ILE A 81 -9.77 -11.61 -1.34
N ASP A 82 -10.14 -12.01 -0.13
CA ASP A 82 -10.78 -13.31 0.12
C ASP A 82 -12.30 -13.27 -0.08
N HIS A 83 -12.96 -12.12 0.14
CA HIS A 83 -14.41 -12.04 0.22
C HIS A 83 -15.06 -11.08 -0.77
N ALA A 84 -14.34 -10.07 -1.28
CA ALA A 84 -14.90 -9.08 -2.21
C ALA A 84 -14.58 -9.39 -3.67
N VAL A 85 -13.54 -10.21 -3.96
CA VAL A 85 -13.13 -10.56 -5.32
C VAL A 85 -12.86 -12.04 -5.49
N GLU A 86 -13.15 -12.55 -6.67
CA GLU A 86 -12.85 -13.94 -7.05
C GLU A 86 -11.60 -14.02 -7.93
N GLY A 87 -10.96 -15.19 -7.98
CA GLY A 87 -9.82 -15.46 -8.85
C GLY A 87 -8.53 -14.70 -8.50
N PRO A 88 -7.61 -14.55 -9.45
CA PRO A 88 -6.33 -13.89 -9.24
C PRO A 88 -6.47 -12.38 -9.08
N VAL A 89 -5.50 -11.76 -8.39
CA VAL A 89 -5.45 -10.31 -8.16
C VAL A 89 -4.09 -9.72 -8.53
N VAL A 90 -4.10 -8.47 -9.00
CA VAL A 90 -2.92 -7.61 -9.11
C VAL A 90 -3.02 -6.55 -8.03
N LEU A 91 -2.06 -6.48 -7.11
CA LEU A 91 -2.06 -5.51 -6.02
C LEU A 91 -1.34 -4.23 -6.42
N VAL A 92 -1.95 -3.08 -6.15
CA VAL A 92 -1.35 -1.76 -6.37
C VAL A 92 -1.27 -1.03 -5.03
N GLY A 93 -0.09 -1.01 -4.41
CA GLY A 93 0.13 -0.44 -3.08
C GLY A 93 0.86 0.90 -3.12
N SER A 94 0.29 1.94 -2.50
CA SER A 94 0.89 3.27 -2.41
C SER A 94 1.52 3.52 -1.03
N SER A 95 2.79 3.96 -1.00
CA SER A 95 3.49 4.34 0.23
C SER A 95 3.50 3.19 1.27
N MET A 96 2.94 3.39 2.47
CA MET A 96 2.76 2.32 3.48
C MET A 96 2.13 1.06 2.87
N SER A 97 1.17 1.20 1.99
CA SER A 97 0.52 0.02 1.40
C SER A 97 1.37 -0.73 0.38
N GLY A 98 2.52 -0.21 -0.02
CA GLY A 98 3.57 -1.03 -0.60
C GLY A 98 4.10 -2.10 0.36
N TRP A 99 4.09 -1.85 1.66
CA TRP A 99 4.40 -2.85 2.69
C TRP A 99 3.25 -3.83 2.90
N ILE A 100 2.02 -3.34 3.06
CA ILE A 100 0.82 -4.19 3.19
C ILE A 100 0.68 -5.12 1.98
N MET A 101 0.93 -4.62 0.77
CA MET A 101 0.95 -5.40 -0.47
C MET A 101 1.91 -6.60 -0.39
N LEU A 102 3.13 -6.40 0.11
CA LEU A 102 4.10 -7.47 0.30
C LEU A 102 3.60 -8.51 1.33
N LEU A 103 3.07 -8.04 2.48
CA LEU A 103 2.53 -8.92 3.51
C LEU A 103 1.32 -9.72 3.00
N ALA A 104 0.45 -9.10 2.21
CA ALA A 104 -0.70 -9.76 1.61
C ALA A 104 -0.28 -10.82 0.56
N ALA A 105 0.69 -10.50 -0.29
CA ALA A 105 1.22 -11.43 -1.28
C ALA A 105 1.88 -12.65 -0.63
N LEU A 106 2.64 -12.46 0.45
CA LEU A 106 3.21 -13.56 1.23
C LEU A 106 2.14 -14.45 1.88
N ALA A 107 1.00 -13.87 2.27
CA ALA A 107 -0.12 -14.61 2.87
C ALA A 107 -1.03 -15.28 1.83
N ARG A 108 -1.04 -14.84 0.57
CA ARG A 108 -1.87 -15.35 -0.53
C ARG A 108 -1.07 -15.51 -1.83
N PRO A 109 0.01 -16.30 -1.84
CA PRO A 109 0.88 -16.44 -3.01
C PRO A 109 0.14 -17.00 -4.25
N ASP A 110 -0.87 -17.83 -4.04
CA ASP A 110 -1.65 -18.43 -5.13
C ASP A 110 -2.68 -17.46 -5.74
N ARG A 111 -2.99 -16.36 -5.04
CA ARG A 111 -3.97 -15.35 -5.48
C ARG A 111 -3.29 -14.16 -6.14
N VAL A 112 -2.12 -13.75 -5.67
CA VAL A 112 -1.42 -12.55 -6.14
C VAL A 112 -0.53 -12.88 -7.33
N VAL A 113 -0.96 -12.44 -8.52
CA VAL A 113 -0.28 -12.74 -9.80
C VAL A 113 0.57 -11.58 -10.32
N GLY A 114 0.54 -10.43 -9.68
CA GLY A 114 1.37 -9.27 -10.00
C GLY A 114 1.25 -8.17 -8.96
N MET A 115 2.24 -7.29 -8.89
CA MET A 115 2.27 -6.20 -7.92
C MET A 115 2.84 -4.91 -8.50
N VAL A 116 2.25 -3.77 -8.10
CA VAL A 116 2.79 -2.44 -8.40
C VAL A 116 2.95 -1.66 -7.09
N GLY A 117 4.18 -1.29 -6.76
CA GLY A 117 4.49 -0.44 -5.61
C GLY A 117 4.73 1.01 -6.05
N ILE A 118 3.97 1.96 -5.50
CA ILE A 118 4.10 3.39 -5.78
C ILE A 118 4.72 4.06 -4.57
N ALA A 119 5.96 4.55 -4.69
CA ALA A 119 6.74 5.10 -3.57
C ALA A 119 6.66 4.19 -2.34
N ALA A 120 6.83 2.88 -2.56
CA ALA A 120 6.62 1.85 -1.52
C ALA A 120 7.56 2.07 -0.33
N ALA A 121 6.99 1.99 0.88
CA ALA A 121 7.67 2.26 2.14
C ALA A 121 7.67 1.04 3.08
N PRO A 122 8.22 -0.14 2.66
CA PRO A 122 8.34 -1.26 3.59
C PRO A 122 9.27 -0.91 4.74
N ASP A 123 8.98 -1.46 5.91
CA ASP A 123 9.77 -1.29 7.14
C ASP A 123 10.00 0.17 7.57
N PHE A 124 9.12 1.10 7.17
CA PHE A 124 9.35 2.52 7.48
C PHE A 124 9.30 2.83 8.99
N THR A 125 8.78 1.94 9.81
CA THR A 125 8.87 2.05 11.28
C THR A 125 10.30 1.96 11.78
N ASP A 126 11.20 1.32 11.01
CA ASP A 126 12.62 1.27 11.33
C ASP A 126 13.36 2.52 10.85
N TRP A 127 13.34 2.79 9.56
CA TRP A 127 14.15 3.87 8.97
C TRP A 127 13.46 5.24 8.94
N GLY A 128 12.13 5.30 9.02
CA GLY A 128 11.34 6.53 8.94
C GLY A 128 11.22 7.28 10.28
N PHE A 129 11.75 6.76 11.39
CA PHE A 129 11.71 7.38 12.71
C PHE A 129 13.11 7.48 13.30
N SER A 130 13.46 8.65 13.82
CA SER A 130 14.67 8.85 14.61
C SER A 130 14.61 8.11 15.95
N GLN A 131 15.75 7.84 16.57
CA GLN A 131 15.79 7.20 17.89
C GLN A 131 15.01 7.98 18.98
N PRO A 132 15.11 9.33 19.06
CA PRO A 132 14.26 10.08 19.98
C PRO A 132 12.76 9.90 19.74
N GLU A 133 12.31 9.86 18.47
CA GLU A 133 10.90 9.66 18.14
C GLU A 133 10.40 8.25 18.50
N LYS A 134 11.24 7.22 18.27
CA LYS A 134 10.93 5.84 18.70
C LYS A 134 10.76 5.77 20.23
N LEU A 135 11.65 6.40 20.98
CA LEU A 135 11.52 6.49 22.45
C LEU A 135 10.28 7.28 22.87
N TYR A 136 9.98 8.38 22.16
CA TYR A 136 8.80 9.18 22.43
C TYR A 136 7.50 8.37 22.22
N ILE A 137 7.39 7.64 21.12
CA ILE A 137 6.25 6.73 20.83
C ILE A 137 6.09 5.69 21.95
N LEU A 138 7.20 5.08 22.39
CA LEU A 138 7.17 4.08 23.45
C LEU A 138 6.72 4.67 24.80
N GLN A 139 7.14 5.89 25.10
CA GLN A 139 6.83 6.56 26.37
C GLN A 139 5.42 7.14 26.40
N TYR A 140 4.99 7.80 25.31
CA TYR A 140 3.76 8.60 25.26
C TYR A 140 2.63 7.96 24.44
N ASN A 141 2.81 6.72 23.94
CA ASN A 141 1.87 5.92 23.15
C ASN A 141 1.58 6.44 21.75
N LYS A 142 1.93 7.66 21.40
CA LYS A 142 1.77 8.24 20.07
C LYS A 142 2.79 9.33 19.79
N LEU A 143 3.00 9.58 18.51
CA LEU A 143 3.77 10.71 17.94
C LEU A 143 2.87 11.41 16.92
N GLU A 144 2.84 12.73 16.97
CA GLU A 144 2.18 13.56 15.96
C GLU A 144 3.23 14.31 15.15
N ARG A 145 3.14 14.21 13.82
CA ARG A 145 3.99 14.96 12.89
C ARG A 145 3.14 15.93 12.08
N ALA A 146 3.69 17.09 11.72
CA ALA A 146 3.05 17.96 10.75
C ALA A 146 2.77 17.20 9.44
N ASN A 147 1.56 17.38 8.91
CA ASN A 147 1.15 16.77 7.66
C ASN A 147 1.30 17.77 6.53
N PRO A 148 2.24 17.57 5.59
CA PRO A 148 2.43 18.50 4.47
C PRO A 148 1.26 18.45 3.45
N TYR A 149 0.37 17.46 3.56
CA TYR A 149 -0.73 17.22 2.63
C TYR A 149 -2.12 17.54 3.21
N GLY A 150 -2.20 17.99 4.45
CA GLY A 150 -3.47 18.28 5.12
C GLY A 150 -3.30 19.19 6.34
N THR A 151 -4.41 19.60 6.94
CA THR A 151 -4.43 20.52 8.10
C THR A 151 -4.27 19.79 9.45
N ALA A 152 -4.68 18.55 9.53
CA ALA A 152 -4.53 17.73 10.74
C ALA A 152 -3.16 17.04 10.76
N PRO A 153 -2.53 16.91 11.94
CA PRO A 153 -1.26 16.19 12.04
C PRO A 153 -1.42 14.71 11.68
N THR A 154 -0.34 14.10 11.18
CA THR A 154 -0.26 12.65 11.01
C THR A 154 0.09 12.01 12.36
N VAL A 155 -0.76 11.10 12.83
CA VAL A 155 -0.61 10.42 14.12
C VAL A 155 -0.02 9.03 13.91
N TYR A 156 1.05 8.72 14.62
CA TYR A 156 1.66 7.38 14.68
C TYR A 156 1.51 6.81 16.09
N THR A 157 0.70 5.76 16.25
CA THR A 157 0.48 5.13 17.56
C THR A 157 1.59 4.13 17.88
N ARG A 158 1.80 3.86 19.18
CA ARG A 158 2.71 2.79 19.61
C ARG A 158 2.27 1.42 19.09
N ARG A 159 0.95 1.17 19.05
CA ARG A 159 0.38 -0.07 18.51
C ARG A 159 0.78 -0.26 17.03
N PHE A 160 0.59 0.78 16.20
CA PHE A 160 1.00 0.76 14.81
C PHE A 160 2.51 0.53 14.67
N TRP A 161 3.33 1.29 15.40
CA TRP A 161 4.78 1.20 15.32
C TRP A 161 5.28 -0.19 15.74
N GLN A 162 4.78 -0.77 16.84
CA GLN A 162 5.15 -2.10 17.31
C GLN A 162 4.74 -3.20 16.31
N ALA A 163 3.55 -3.11 15.72
CA ALA A 163 3.11 -4.04 14.68
C ALA A 163 4.02 -3.96 13.44
N GLY A 164 4.44 -2.75 13.05
CA GLY A 164 5.41 -2.56 11.98
C GLY A 164 6.76 -3.21 12.31
N GLU A 165 7.34 -2.95 13.47
CA GLU A 165 8.61 -3.57 13.89
C GLU A 165 8.56 -5.11 13.87
N ALA A 166 7.41 -5.67 14.26
CA ALA A 166 7.20 -7.13 14.23
C ALA A 166 6.96 -7.70 12.80
N SER A 167 6.65 -6.84 11.83
CA SER A 167 6.32 -7.23 10.46
C SER A 167 7.40 -6.89 9.43
N ARG A 168 8.62 -6.59 9.88
CA ARG A 168 9.73 -6.18 9.01
C ARG A 168 10.12 -7.28 8.04
N LEU A 169 10.38 -6.91 6.78
CA LEU A 169 10.70 -7.80 5.68
C LEU A 169 12.09 -7.57 5.07
N MET A 170 12.62 -6.34 5.17
CA MET A 170 13.82 -5.91 4.44
C MET A 170 15.14 -6.40 5.07
N HIS A 171 15.09 -7.39 5.93
CA HIS A 171 16.28 -8.00 6.58
C HIS A 171 16.81 -9.24 5.85
N GLY A 172 16.13 -9.70 4.79
CA GLY A 172 16.52 -10.87 4.01
C GLY A 172 15.68 -11.03 2.75
N PRO A 173 15.87 -12.11 1.98
CA PRO A 173 15.09 -12.38 0.78
C PRO A 173 13.59 -12.46 1.05
N ILE A 174 12.79 -11.83 0.20
CA ILE A 174 11.33 -11.79 0.30
C ILE A 174 10.76 -12.81 -0.71
N ALA A 175 10.02 -13.81 -0.21
CA ALA A 175 9.54 -14.95 -0.98
C ALA A 175 8.32 -14.59 -1.87
N ILE A 176 8.50 -13.65 -2.78
CA ILE A 176 7.53 -13.21 -3.78
C ILE A 176 8.06 -13.60 -5.15
N ASP A 177 7.26 -14.35 -5.92
CA ASP A 177 7.63 -14.94 -7.20
C ASP A 177 6.88 -14.33 -8.40
N CYS A 178 5.79 -13.59 -8.15
CA CYS A 178 5.05 -12.91 -9.21
C CYS A 178 5.82 -11.69 -9.76
N PRO A 179 5.48 -11.20 -10.97
CA PRO A 179 6.02 -9.95 -11.52
C PRO A 179 5.77 -8.75 -10.60
N VAL A 180 6.79 -7.90 -10.42
CA VAL A 180 6.73 -6.69 -9.58
C VAL A 180 7.19 -5.47 -10.34
N ARG A 181 6.44 -4.38 -10.23
CA ARG A 181 6.79 -3.07 -10.78
C ARG A 181 6.83 -2.04 -9.64
N LEU A 182 7.94 -1.35 -9.51
CA LEU A 182 8.14 -0.30 -8.50
C LEU A 182 8.30 1.04 -9.20
N ILE A 183 7.49 2.03 -8.82
CA ILE A 183 7.55 3.39 -9.37
C ILE A 183 7.91 4.33 -8.22
N HIS A 184 8.94 5.17 -8.39
CA HIS A 184 9.38 6.08 -7.34
C HIS A 184 9.85 7.42 -7.89
N GLY A 185 9.45 8.50 -7.24
CA GLY A 185 9.92 9.85 -7.53
C GLY A 185 11.30 10.10 -6.92
N GLN A 186 12.27 10.65 -7.69
CA GLN A 186 13.58 10.96 -7.12
C GLN A 186 13.60 12.25 -6.27
N ARG A 187 12.51 13.03 -6.29
CA ARG A 187 12.30 14.18 -5.42
C ARG A 187 11.30 13.90 -4.28
N ASP A 188 11.09 12.62 -3.96
CA ASP A 188 10.26 12.20 -2.84
C ASP A 188 10.90 12.65 -1.51
N PRO A 189 10.24 13.54 -0.73
CA PRO A 189 10.76 14.01 0.55
C PRO A 189 10.45 13.06 1.70
N ASP A 190 9.52 12.12 1.53
CA ASP A 190 8.98 11.27 2.60
C ASP A 190 9.64 9.89 2.60
N VAL A 191 9.82 9.31 1.41
CA VAL A 191 10.39 7.97 1.23
C VAL A 191 11.63 8.05 0.31
N PRO A 192 12.82 7.73 0.79
CA PRO A 192 14.00 7.67 -0.06
C PRO A 192 13.81 6.68 -1.22
N TRP A 193 13.95 7.11 -2.46
CA TRP A 193 13.78 6.26 -3.65
C TRP A 193 14.71 5.03 -3.66
N ALA A 194 15.83 5.09 -2.93
CA ALA A 194 16.72 3.95 -2.74
C ALA A 194 16.03 2.76 -2.05
N GLN A 195 14.93 2.97 -1.31
CA GLN A 195 14.13 1.89 -0.74
C GLN A 195 13.50 1.00 -1.82
N SER A 196 13.05 1.57 -2.94
CA SER A 196 12.52 0.77 -4.06
C SER A 196 13.62 -0.05 -4.74
N VAL A 197 14.82 0.49 -4.88
CA VAL A 197 15.96 -0.27 -5.42
C VAL A 197 16.33 -1.43 -4.49
N ARG A 198 16.46 -1.15 -3.18
CA ARG A 198 16.73 -2.19 -2.18
C ARG A 198 15.63 -3.25 -2.12
N LEU A 199 14.36 -2.84 -2.23
CA LEU A 199 13.25 -3.79 -2.26
C LEU A 199 13.35 -4.73 -3.46
N ALA A 200 13.67 -4.21 -4.65
CA ALA A 200 13.87 -5.01 -5.85
C ALA A 200 14.98 -6.04 -5.70
N GLU A 201 16.08 -5.71 -5.00
CA GLU A 201 17.19 -6.63 -4.72
C GLU A 201 16.78 -7.79 -3.78
N LEU A 202 15.79 -7.57 -2.91
CA LEU A 202 15.37 -8.56 -1.90
C LEU A 202 14.22 -9.44 -2.37
N ILE A 203 13.42 -9.01 -3.32
CA ILE A 203 12.33 -9.81 -3.91
C ILE A 203 12.91 -10.97 -4.70
N ARG A 204 12.39 -12.18 -4.48
CA ARG A 204 12.87 -13.41 -5.11
C ARG A 204 12.52 -13.54 -6.59
N SER A 205 11.44 -12.91 -7.06
CA SER A 205 11.05 -12.92 -8.46
C SER A 205 12.16 -12.41 -9.38
N ASP A 206 12.37 -13.07 -10.52
CA ASP A 206 13.28 -12.62 -11.58
C ASP A 206 12.67 -11.47 -12.43
N ASP A 207 11.35 -11.26 -12.37
CA ASP A 207 10.66 -10.19 -13.10
C ASP A 207 10.33 -9.02 -12.16
N VAL A 208 11.36 -8.28 -11.76
CA VAL A 208 11.24 -7.05 -10.96
C VAL A 208 11.81 -5.88 -11.73
N GLN A 209 11.01 -4.81 -11.88
CA GLN A 209 11.43 -3.59 -12.56
C GLN A 209 11.22 -2.37 -11.65
N VAL A 210 12.19 -1.44 -11.68
CA VAL A 210 12.14 -0.17 -10.95
C VAL A 210 12.13 0.98 -11.94
N THR A 211 11.11 1.81 -11.89
CA THR A 211 11.00 3.04 -12.68
C THR A 211 11.20 4.25 -11.77
N LEU A 212 12.27 5.02 -12.01
CA LEU A 212 12.56 6.25 -11.27
C LEU A 212 12.12 7.47 -12.07
N VAL A 213 11.20 8.26 -11.51
CA VAL A 213 10.74 9.51 -12.10
C VAL A 213 11.60 10.66 -11.56
N LYS A 214 12.46 11.24 -12.42
CA LYS A 214 13.50 12.19 -12.02
C LYS A 214 13.00 13.39 -11.22
N ASP A 215 11.87 13.94 -11.61
CA ASP A 215 11.24 15.12 -11.00
C ASP A 215 9.97 14.75 -10.20
N GLY A 216 9.69 13.45 -10.02
CA GLY A 216 8.55 12.93 -9.28
C GLY A 216 8.68 13.17 -7.77
N ASP A 217 7.59 13.55 -7.14
CA ASP A 217 7.42 13.65 -5.69
C ASP A 217 6.88 12.34 -5.07
N HIS A 218 6.58 12.35 -3.77
CA HIS A 218 5.97 11.21 -3.07
C HIS A 218 4.61 10.81 -3.62
N ARG A 219 3.80 11.76 -4.06
CA ARG A 219 2.43 11.51 -4.49
C ARG A 219 2.35 10.86 -5.87
N LEU A 220 3.27 11.18 -6.78
CA LEU A 220 3.24 10.70 -8.18
C LEU A 220 1.83 10.81 -8.78
N SER A 221 1.23 12.00 -8.68
CA SER A 221 -0.19 12.23 -9.03
C SER A 221 -0.38 13.25 -10.15
N ARG A 222 0.70 13.70 -10.81
CA ARG A 222 0.61 14.54 -12.01
C ARG A 222 0.06 13.69 -13.17
N GLU A 223 -0.50 14.33 -14.17
CA GLU A 223 -1.05 13.66 -15.35
C GLU A 223 -0.05 12.66 -15.98
N ALA A 224 1.22 13.07 -16.13
CA ALA A 224 2.28 12.19 -16.65
C ALA A 224 2.58 10.99 -15.73
N ASP A 225 2.50 11.18 -14.41
CA ASP A 225 2.69 10.12 -13.43
C ASP A 225 1.54 9.10 -13.48
N ILE A 226 0.30 9.59 -13.61
CA ILE A 226 -0.89 8.75 -13.77
C ILE A 226 -0.83 7.96 -15.08
N ALA A 227 -0.48 8.59 -16.19
CA ALA A 227 -0.31 7.91 -17.48
C ALA A 227 0.78 6.83 -17.44
N LEU A 228 1.88 7.07 -16.70
CA LEU A 228 2.91 6.07 -16.45
C LEU A 228 2.37 4.91 -15.62
N LEU A 229 1.65 5.21 -14.54
CA LEU A 229 1.08 4.21 -13.62
C LEU A 229 0.08 3.30 -14.35
N THR A 230 -0.87 3.85 -15.10
CA THR A 230 -1.88 3.07 -15.83
C THR A 230 -1.24 2.17 -16.88
N ARG A 231 -0.21 2.65 -17.59
CA ARG A 231 0.57 1.82 -18.53
C ARG A 231 1.25 0.65 -17.81
N ILE A 232 1.94 0.91 -16.70
CA ILE A 232 2.65 -0.12 -15.93
C ILE A 232 1.68 -1.17 -15.36
N VAL A 233 0.51 -0.75 -14.89
CA VAL A 233 -0.54 -1.69 -14.45
C VAL A 233 -1.05 -2.51 -15.64
N GLY A 234 -1.30 -1.86 -16.79
CA GLY A 234 -1.74 -2.54 -18.01
C GLY A 234 -0.74 -3.59 -18.50
N ASP A 235 0.56 -3.31 -18.42
CA ASP A 235 1.63 -4.23 -18.85
C ASP A 235 1.72 -5.51 -17.98
N LEU A 236 1.12 -5.53 -16.80
CA LEU A 236 1.02 -6.71 -15.92
C LEU A 236 -0.22 -7.57 -16.16
N LEU A 237 -1.17 -7.07 -16.93
CA LEU A 237 -2.42 -7.77 -17.20
C LEU A 237 -2.33 -8.54 -18.53
N PRO A 238 -2.91 -9.75 -18.58
CA PRO A 238 -2.95 -10.54 -19.82
C PRO A 238 -3.85 -9.93 -20.89
#